data_aecaaed40d63d6e3ea4f4508e8c1c547
#
_entry.id   aecaaed40d63d6e3ea4f4508e8c1c547
#
_cell.length_a   1.000
_cell.length_b   1.000
_cell.length_c   1.000
_cell.angle_alpha   90.00
_cell.angle_beta   90.00
_cell.angle_gamma   90.00
#
_symmetry.space_group_name_H-M   'P 1'
#
loop_
_entity.id
_entity.type
_entity.pdbx_description
1 polymer ?
#
loop_
_entity_poly.entity_id
_entity_poly.type
_entity_poly.pdbx_seq_one_letter_code
_entity_poly.pdbx_strand_id
1 'polypeptide(L)'
;MTGTAFSVRLRNDRPRSVAVAFTGLVIALLCGVGEAIAYTAVQLGRPNADIGSLATGLAIRGGIYLAVLGVAVRMARGARWARTVLTVGIGVIGLASLIIEPLAATLSAKQISDLFDNLTASAVIIGTLRTGHILAVLIAIPAMYHPSARRYFRALASQR
;
A
#
# COMPACT_ATOMS: atom_id res chain seq x y z
N MET A 1 47.85 -25.81 18.67
CA MET A 1 46.80 -24.86 19.14
C MET A 1 45.97 -24.49 17.95
N THR A 2 44.88 -25.22 17.73
CA THR A 2 43.98 -25.05 16.57
C THR A 2 42.86 -24.09 16.96
N GLY A 3 42.99 -22.83 16.49
CA GLY A 3 41.95 -21.82 16.63
C GLY A 3 40.77 -22.18 15.74
N THR A 4 39.69 -22.70 16.35
CA THR A 4 38.38 -22.86 15.69
C THR A 4 37.83 -21.48 15.38
N ALA A 5 37.96 -21.06 14.12
CA ALA A 5 37.27 -19.90 13.62
C ALA A 5 35.75 -20.17 13.67
N PHE A 6 35.10 -19.65 14.71
CA PHE A 6 33.65 -19.65 14.85
C PHE A 6 33.10 -18.63 13.82
N SER A 7 32.91 -19.10 12.60
CA SER A 7 32.21 -18.32 11.57
C SER A 7 30.74 -18.22 11.99
N VAL A 8 30.42 -17.21 12.80
CA VAL A 8 29.04 -16.77 13.01
C VAL A 8 28.51 -16.32 11.66
N ARG A 9 27.95 -17.27 10.93
CA ARG A 9 27.13 -16.97 9.76
C ARG A 9 25.90 -16.22 10.30
N LEU A 10 26.00 -14.90 10.37
CA LEU A 10 24.85 -14.03 10.63
C LEU A 10 23.87 -14.30 9.49
N ARG A 11 22.99 -15.24 9.73
CA ARG A 11 21.86 -15.54 8.88
C ARG A 11 21.03 -14.26 8.86
N ASN A 12 21.08 -13.56 7.75
CA ASN A 12 20.41 -12.28 7.53
C ASN A 12 18.91 -12.53 7.31
N ASP A 13 18.31 -13.30 8.24
CA ASP A 13 16.89 -13.63 8.23
C ASP A 13 16.12 -12.36 8.57
N ARG A 14 15.46 -11.83 7.57
CA ARG A 14 14.55 -10.69 7.75
C ARG A 14 13.54 -11.04 8.84
N PRO A 15 13.37 -10.21 9.88
CA PRO A 15 12.37 -10.45 10.92
C PRO A 15 10.98 -10.62 10.29
N ARG A 16 10.18 -11.49 10.86
CA ARG A 16 8.80 -11.73 10.40
C ARG A 16 8.01 -10.43 10.27
N SER A 17 8.23 -9.47 11.17
CA SER A 17 7.58 -8.14 11.12
C SER A 17 7.93 -7.34 9.87
N VAL A 18 9.17 -7.40 9.38
CA VAL A 18 9.58 -6.74 8.13
C VAL A 18 8.98 -7.47 6.92
N ALA A 19 8.90 -8.81 6.98
CA ALA A 19 8.23 -9.59 5.94
C ALA A 19 6.73 -9.27 5.88
N VAL A 20 6.03 -9.24 7.03
CA VAL A 20 4.62 -8.87 7.12
C VAL A 20 4.38 -7.45 6.60
N ALA A 21 5.22 -6.49 6.99
CA ALA A 21 5.12 -5.12 6.49
C ALA A 21 5.28 -5.06 4.96
N PHE A 22 6.28 -5.73 4.42
CA PHE A 22 6.51 -5.76 2.96
C PHE A 22 5.35 -6.43 2.22
N THR A 23 4.89 -7.61 2.69
CA THR A 23 3.76 -8.32 2.09
C THR A 23 2.48 -7.49 2.15
N GLY A 24 2.21 -6.84 3.29
CA GLY A 24 1.06 -5.93 3.43
C GLY A 24 1.11 -4.77 2.43
N LEU A 25 2.28 -4.15 2.23
CA LEU A 25 2.46 -3.10 1.22
C LEU A 25 2.24 -3.62 -0.21
N VAL A 26 2.73 -4.83 -0.53
CA VAL A 26 2.51 -5.44 -1.85
C VAL A 26 1.02 -5.73 -2.07
N ILE A 27 0.32 -6.26 -1.07
CA ILE A 27 -1.14 -6.48 -1.14
C ILE A 27 -1.88 -5.16 -1.34
N ALA A 28 -1.52 -4.12 -0.59
CA ALA A 28 -2.10 -2.79 -0.77
C ALA A 28 -1.91 -2.27 -2.20
N LEU A 29 -0.70 -2.41 -2.76
CA LEU A 29 -0.43 -2.02 -4.15
C LEU A 29 -1.25 -2.82 -5.16
N LEU A 30 -1.37 -4.13 -4.98
CA LEU A 30 -2.19 -4.99 -5.86
C LEU A 30 -3.67 -4.60 -5.80
N CYS A 31 -4.20 -4.32 -4.61
CA CYS A 31 -5.56 -3.79 -4.45
C CYS A 31 -5.72 -2.44 -5.15
N GLY A 32 -4.75 -1.53 -5.01
CA GLY A 32 -4.77 -0.23 -5.68
C GLY A 32 -4.71 -0.32 -7.20
N VAL A 33 -3.89 -1.22 -7.74
CA VAL A 33 -3.86 -1.51 -9.18
C VAL A 33 -5.19 -2.08 -9.67
N GLY A 34 -5.75 -3.05 -8.94
CA GLY A 34 -7.06 -3.63 -9.26
C GLY A 34 -8.17 -2.58 -9.24
N GLU A 35 -8.18 -1.71 -8.23
CA GLU A 35 -9.14 -0.59 -8.15
C GLU A 35 -8.99 0.37 -9.34
N ALA A 36 -7.76 0.73 -9.71
CA ALA A 36 -7.50 1.60 -10.85
C ALA A 36 -7.98 0.99 -12.17
N ILE A 37 -7.77 -0.31 -12.37
CA ILE A 37 -8.25 -1.04 -13.56
C ILE A 37 -9.78 -1.09 -13.57
N ALA A 38 -10.41 -1.47 -12.46
CA ALA A 38 -11.86 -1.56 -12.35
C ALA A 38 -12.52 -0.20 -12.60
N TYR A 39 -11.99 0.87 -11.98
CA TYR A 39 -12.46 2.23 -12.20
C TYR A 39 -12.34 2.65 -13.67
N THR A 40 -11.19 2.39 -14.29
CA THR A 40 -10.95 2.74 -15.70
C THR A 40 -11.90 1.97 -16.63
N ALA A 41 -12.15 0.70 -16.36
CA ALA A 41 -13.09 -0.10 -17.13
C ALA A 41 -14.52 0.45 -17.07
N VAL A 42 -14.98 0.89 -15.88
CA VAL A 42 -16.30 1.53 -15.72
C VAL A 42 -16.37 2.84 -16.48
N GLN A 43 -15.31 3.66 -16.47
CA GLN A 43 -15.29 4.93 -17.17
C GLN A 43 -15.26 4.78 -18.69
N LEU A 44 -14.53 3.77 -19.20
CA LEU A 44 -14.49 3.44 -20.64
C LEU A 44 -15.84 2.99 -21.19
N GLY A 45 -16.71 2.42 -20.35
CA GLY A 45 -18.08 2.06 -20.73
C GLY A 45 -19.04 3.22 -20.88
N ARG A 46 -18.64 4.45 -20.57
CA ARG A 46 -19.49 5.65 -20.71
C ARG A 46 -19.45 6.20 -22.14
N PRO A 47 -20.58 6.69 -22.71
CA PRO A 47 -20.65 7.18 -24.09
C PRO A 47 -19.68 8.34 -24.41
N ASN A 48 -19.29 9.13 -23.42
CA ASN A 48 -18.40 10.29 -23.58
C ASN A 48 -17.09 10.10 -22.79
N ALA A 49 -16.50 8.89 -22.84
CA ALA A 49 -15.25 8.61 -22.15
C ALA A 49 -14.09 9.41 -22.78
N ASP A 50 -13.44 10.24 -21.96
CA ASP A 50 -12.20 10.91 -22.37
C ASP A 50 -11.00 9.97 -22.15
N ILE A 51 -10.60 9.30 -23.23
CA ILE A 51 -9.50 8.34 -23.23
C ILE A 51 -8.18 9.00 -22.84
N GLY A 52 -7.94 10.26 -23.25
CA GLY A 52 -6.71 10.99 -22.93
C GLY A 52 -6.57 11.24 -21.44
N SER A 53 -7.63 11.71 -20.79
CA SER A 53 -7.68 11.92 -19.35
C SER A 53 -7.54 10.61 -18.58
N LEU A 54 -8.21 9.54 -19.01
CA LEU A 54 -8.09 8.21 -18.37
C LEU A 54 -6.68 7.63 -18.47
N ALA A 55 -6.06 7.72 -19.66
CA ALA A 55 -4.68 7.24 -19.86
C ALA A 55 -3.69 8.02 -19.00
N THR A 56 -3.82 9.34 -18.94
CA THR A 56 -2.98 10.20 -18.10
C THR A 56 -3.15 9.86 -16.62
N GLY A 57 -4.39 9.72 -16.16
CA GLY A 57 -4.67 9.32 -14.77
C GLY A 57 -4.09 7.96 -14.41
N LEU A 58 -4.18 6.98 -15.32
CA LEU A 58 -3.62 5.64 -15.12
C LEU A 58 -2.09 5.66 -15.11
N ALA A 59 -1.46 6.45 -15.99
CA ALA A 59 -0.01 6.62 -16.03
C ALA A 59 0.54 7.24 -14.75
N ILE A 60 -0.12 8.29 -14.23
CA ILE A 60 0.25 8.92 -12.95
C ILE A 60 0.13 7.92 -11.81
N ARG A 61 -0.99 7.18 -11.71
CA ARG A 61 -1.19 6.15 -10.67
C ARG A 61 -0.14 5.04 -10.77
N GLY A 62 0.15 4.56 -11.97
CA GLY A 62 1.19 3.56 -12.23
C GLY A 62 2.57 4.05 -11.77
N GLY A 63 2.92 5.28 -12.09
CA GLY A 63 4.17 5.92 -11.62
C GLY A 63 4.25 5.97 -10.09
N ILE A 64 3.16 6.35 -9.42
CA ILE A 64 3.09 6.36 -7.95
C ILE A 64 3.25 4.95 -7.38
N TYR A 65 2.58 3.94 -7.95
CA TYR A 65 2.69 2.56 -7.48
C TYR A 65 4.11 1.99 -7.65
N LEU A 66 4.78 2.31 -8.76
CA LEU A 66 6.18 1.92 -8.97
C LEU A 66 7.13 2.61 -7.99
N ALA A 67 6.94 3.89 -7.72
CA ALA A 67 7.71 4.63 -6.73
C ALA A 67 7.53 4.03 -5.33
N VAL A 68 6.29 3.77 -4.93
CA VAL A 68 5.96 3.13 -3.64
C VAL A 68 6.58 1.75 -3.53
N LEU A 69 6.51 0.92 -4.58
CA LEU A 69 7.14 -0.40 -4.62
C LEU A 69 8.66 -0.28 -4.45
N GLY A 70 9.29 0.66 -5.15
CA GLY A 70 10.73 0.94 -5.01
C GLY A 70 11.13 1.31 -3.59
N VAL A 71 10.35 2.17 -2.93
CA VAL A 71 10.56 2.54 -1.52
C VAL A 71 10.31 1.36 -0.59
N ALA A 72 9.29 0.54 -0.84
CA ALA A 72 9.01 -0.68 -0.07
C ALA A 72 10.15 -1.70 -0.16
N VAL A 73 10.73 -1.88 -1.36
CA VAL A 73 11.93 -2.73 -1.54
C VAL A 73 13.13 -2.14 -0.78
N ARG A 74 13.33 -0.83 -0.82
CA ARG A 74 14.39 -0.17 -0.03
C ARG A 74 14.18 -0.34 1.47
N MET A 75 12.95 -0.24 1.94
CA MET A 75 12.58 -0.51 3.33
C MET A 75 12.92 -1.96 3.70
N ALA A 76 12.54 -2.95 2.89
CA ALA A 76 12.84 -4.36 3.13
C ALA A 76 14.35 -4.67 3.15
N ARG A 77 15.17 -3.83 2.50
CA ARG A 77 16.64 -3.87 2.52
C ARG A 77 17.26 -3.10 3.70
N GLY A 78 16.45 -2.58 4.63
CA GLY A 78 16.92 -1.91 5.84
C GLY A 78 17.07 -0.40 5.78
N ALA A 79 16.58 0.27 4.73
CA ALA A 79 16.62 1.73 4.64
C ALA A 79 15.64 2.36 5.64
N ARG A 80 16.16 3.10 6.63
CA ARG A 80 15.35 3.73 7.70
C ARG A 80 14.41 4.82 7.18
N TRP A 81 14.89 5.65 6.28
CA TRP A 81 14.12 6.74 5.68
C TRP A 81 12.88 6.23 4.94
N ALA A 82 13.00 5.05 4.32
CA ALA A 82 11.92 4.44 3.56
C ALA A 82 10.68 4.17 4.44
N ARG A 83 10.85 3.82 5.72
CA ARG A 83 9.73 3.65 6.66
C ARG A 83 8.96 4.95 6.85
N THR A 84 9.66 6.06 7.07
CA THR A 84 9.02 7.38 7.27
C THR A 84 8.27 7.80 6.01
N VAL A 85 8.90 7.64 4.84
CA VAL A 85 8.28 7.96 3.55
C VAL A 85 7.02 7.12 3.31
N LEU A 86 7.07 5.81 3.58
CA LEU A 86 5.91 4.93 3.44
C LEU A 86 4.81 5.27 4.45
N THR A 87 5.16 5.58 5.69
CA THR A 87 4.18 5.95 6.72
C THR A 87 3.46 7.25 6.36
N VAL A 88 4.19 8.27 5.93
CA VAL A 88 3.57 9.53 5.53
C VAL A 88 2.85 9.39 4.19
N GLY A 89 3.50 8.80 3.17
CA GLY A 89 2.94 8.71 1.83
C GLY A 89 1.71 7.80 1.75
N ILE A 90 1.82 6.58 2.25
CA ILE A 90 0.70 5.61 2.18
C ILE A 90 -0.18 5.71 3.42
N GLY A 91 0.42 5.83 4.61
CA GLY A 91 -0.30 5.80 5.88
C GLY A 91 -1.10 7.06 6.16
N VAL A 92 -0.61 8.23 5.80
CA VAL A 92 -1.34 9.49 6.04
C VAL A 92 -2.03 9.94 4.75
N ILE A 93 -1.26 10.25 3.70
CA ILE A 93 -1.83 10.82 2.46
C ILE A 93 -2.67 9.79 1.72
N GLY A 94 -2.19 8.55 1.56
CA GLY A 94 -2.90 7.48 0.85
C GLY A 94 -4.21 7.10 1.54
N LEU A 95 -4.17 6.81 2.85
CA LEU A 95 -5.39 6.47 3.61
C LEU A 95 -6.37 7.64 3.65
N ALA A 96 -5.90 8.88 3.85
CA ALA A 96 -6.77 10.05 3.85
C ALA A 96 -7.52 10.18 2.52
N SER A 97 -6.84 10.04 1.38
CA SER A 97 -7.48 10.12 0.06
C SER A 97 -8.51 9.01 -0.17
N LEU A 98 -8.24 7.79 0.33
CA LEU A 98 -9.17 6.65 0.21
C LEU A 98 -10.42 6.78 1.09
N ILE A 99 -10.32 7.51 2.21
CA ILE A 99 -11.41 7.67 3.18
C ILE A 99 -12.25 8.92 2.87
N ILE A 100 -11.62 10.01 2.44
CA ILE A 100 -12.30 11.30 2.22
C ILE A 100 -13.39 11.17 1.15
N GLU A 101 -13.10 10.49 0.04
CA GLU A 101 -14.06 10.36 -1.07
C GLU A 101 -15.34 9.61 -0.65
N PRO A 102 -15.30 8.39 -0.07
CA PRO A 102 -16.51 7.69 0.38
C PRO A 102 -17.19 8.42 1.55
N LEU A 103 -16.44 9.08 2.44
CA LEU A 103 -17.00 9.86 3.52
C LEU A 103 -17.78 11.05 2.99
N ALA A 104 -17.24 11.79 2.00
CA ALA A 104 -17.94 12.89 1.37
C ALA A 104 -19.20 12.42 0.64
N ALA A 105 -19.15 11.26 -0.03
CA ALA A 105 -20.31 10.65 -0.68
C ALA A 105 -21.42 10.29 0.33
N THR A 106 -21.06 9.67 1.46
CA THR A 106 -22.02 9.31 2.51
C THR A 106 -22.64 10.53 3.19
N LEU A 107 -21.85 11.58 3.44
CA LEU A 107 -22.33 12.82 4.04
C LEU A 107 -23.23 13.63 3.07
N SER A 108 -23.07 13.43 1.76
CA SER A 108 -23.88 14.08 0.74
C SER A 108 -25.15 13.33 0.37
N ALA A 109 -25.28 12.08 0.79
CA ALA A 109 -26.46 11.24 0.56
C ALA A 109 -27.65 11.78 1.40
N LYS A 110 -28.78 12.03 0.75
CA LYS A 110 -29.99 12.53 1.42
C LYS A 110 -30.69 11.43 2.23
N GLN A 111 -30.54 10.18 1.81
CA GLN A 111 -31.07 9.00 2.50
C GLN A 111 -30.05 7.86 2.46
N ILE A 112 -30.00 7.03 3.49
CA ILE A 112 -29.11 5.85 3.56
C ILE A 112 -29.49 4.83 2.47
N SER A 113 -30.78 4.76 2.08
CA SER A 113 -31.27 3.93 0.97
C SER A 113 -30.57 4.23 -0.35
N ASP A 114 -30.29 5.52 -0.62
CA ASP A 114 -29.63 5.94 -1.87
C ASP A 114 -28.22 5.31 -2.05
N LEU A 115 -27.59 4.92 -0.95
CA LEU A 115 -26.29 4.25 -0.93
C LEU A 115 -26.38 2.77 -1.37
N PHE A 116 -27.54 2.14 -1.13
CA PHE A 116 -27.79 0.72 -1.41
C PHE A 116 -28.47 0.53 -2.77
N ASP A 117 -29.28 1.47 -3.22
CA ASP A 117 -30.02 1.40 -4.49
C ASP A 117 -29.11 1.38 -5.73
N ASN A 118 -27.84 1.85 -5.59
CA ASN A 118 -26.84 1.92 -6.65
C ASN A 118 -25.75 0.85 -6.53
N LEU A 119 -25.98 -0.26 -5.80
CA LEU A 119 -24.99 -1.35 -5.68
C LEU A 119 -24.88 -2.13 -7.00
N THR A 120 -23.97 -1.68 -7.85
CA THR A 120 -23.56 -2.42 -9.05
C THR A 120 -22.45 -3.39 -8.72
N ALA A 121 -22.29 -4.45 -9.52
CA ALA A 121 -21.16 -5.39 -9.36
C ALA A 121 -19.81 -4.66 -9.36
N SER A 122 -19.65 -3.64 -10.20
CA SER A 122 -18.44 -2.81 -10.23
C SER A 122 -18.22 -2.02 -8.93
N ALA A 123 -19.28 -1.47 -8.33
CA ALA A 123 -19.20 -0.78 -7.05
C ALA A 123 -18.74 -1.72 -5.92
N VAL A 124 -19.26 -2.95 -5.90
CA VAL A 124 -18.86 -3.98 -4.92
C VAL A 124 -17.39 -4.37 -5.10
N ILE A 125 -16.94 -4.59 -6.34
CA ILE A 125 -15.53 -4.92 -6.63
C ILE A 125 -14.62 -3.79 -6.17
N ILE A 126 -14.89 -2.55 -6.56
CA ILE A 126 -14.09 -1.37 -6.18
C ILE A 126 -14.07 -1.21 -4.66
N GLY A 127 -15.22 -1.32 -3.99
CA GLY A 127 -15.32 -1.22 -2.54
C GLY A 127 -14.53 -2.32 -1.80
N THR A 128 -14.56 -3.56 -2.33
CA THR A 128 -13.79 -4.69 -1.77
C THR A 128 -12.29 -4.45 -1.90
N LEU A 129 -11.81 -4.02 -3.08
CA LEU A 129 -10.41 -3.71 -3.33
C LEU A 129 -9.92 -2.54 -2.45
N ARG A 130 -10.75 -1.50 -2.30
CA ARG A 130 -10.47 -0.36 -1.42
C ARG A 130 -10.37 -0.78 0.04
N THR A 131 -11.29 -1.61 0.52
CA THR A 131 -11.26 -2.16 1.88
C THR A 131 -10.02 -3.02 2.10
N GLY A 132 -9.68 -3.89 1.16
CA GLY A 132 -8.47 -4.71 1.19
C GLY A 132 -7.20 -3.86 1.24
N HIS A 133 -7.13 -2.78 0.47
CA HIS A 133 -6.04 -1.81 0.51
C HIS A 133 -5.88 -1.18 1.90
N ILE A 134 -6.98 -0.65 2.46
CA ILE A 134 -6.99 -0.02 3.79
C ILE A 134 -6.50 -1.00 4.86
N LEU A 135 -7.05 -2.21 4.90
CA LEU A 135 -6.66 -3.23 5.87
C LEU A 135 -5.19 -3.61 5.74
N ALA A 136 -4.70 -3.79 4.51
CA ALA A 136 -3.30 -4.13 4.25
C ALA A 136 -2.34 -3.02 4.75
N VAL A 137 -2.68 -1.75 4.56
CA VAL A 137 -1.90 -0.61 5.06
C VAL A 137 -1.94 -0.54 6.58
N LEU A 138 -3.13 -0.74 7.20
CA LEU A 138 -3.30 -0.73 8.66
C LEU A 138 -2.49 -1.85 9.34
N ILE A 139 -2.24 -2.96 8.67
CA ILE A 139 -1.38 -4.04 9.16
C ILE A 139 0.10 -3.72 8.90
N ALA A 140 0.43 -3.23 7.70
CA ALA A 140 1.80 -2.99 7.28
C ALA A 140 2.51 -1.92 8.12
N ILE A 141 1.82 -0.80 8.42
CA ILE A 141 2.43 0.32 9.15
C ILE A 141 2.85 -0.09 10.57
N PRO A 142 2.00 -0.64 11.44
CA PRO A 142 2.42 -1.09 12.75
C PRO A 142 3.53 -2.14 12.71
N ALA A 143 3.48 -3.06 11.72
CA ALA A 143 4.50 -4.09 11.54
C ALA A 143 5.91 -3.49 11.28
N MET A 144 6.01 -2.35 10.58
CA MET A 144 7.27 -1.63 10.35
C MET A 144 7.87 -1.07 11.65
N TYR A 145 7.06 -0.78 12.66
CA TYR A 145 7.47 -0.20 13.94
C TYR A 145 7.56 -1.22 15.08
N HIS A 146 7.27 -2.48 14.80
CA HIS A 146 7.39 -3.55 15.79
C HIS A 146 8.82 -3.65 16.35
N PRO A 147 9.02 -4.02 17.63
CA PRO A 147 10.35 -4.08 18.27
C PRO A 147 11.39 -4.90 17.50
N SER A 148 10.98 -6.03 16.88
CA SER A 148 11.87 -6.84 16.05
C SER A 148 12.34 -6.13 14.79
N ALA A 149 11.45 -5.35 14.12
CA ALA A 149 11.81 -4.54 12.98
C ALA A 149 12.78 -3.42 13.39
N ARG A 150 12.52 -2.74 14.52
CA ARG A 150 13.42 -1.68 15.02
C ARG A 150 14.83 -2.20 15.29
N ARG A 151 14.99 -3.41 15.85
CA ARG A 151 16.29 -4.06 16.08
C ARG A 151 17.02 -4.33 14.76
N TYR A 152 16.32 -4.88 13.77
CA TYR A 152 16.86 -5.14 12.45
C TYR A 152 17.41 -3.86 11.77
N PHE A 153 16.65 -2.78 11.77
CA PHE A 153 17.08 -1.51 11.18
C PHE A 153 18.23 -0.85 11.94
N ARG A 154 18.36 -1.08 13.26
CA ARG A 154 19.49 -0.60 14.04
C ARG A 154 20.78 -1.38 13.72
N ALA A 155 20.68 -2.70 13.68
CA ALA A 155 21.81 -3.56 13.37
C ALA A 155 22.42 -3.29 11.99
N LEU A 156 21.58 -3.05 10.97
CA LEU A 156 22.08 -2.71 9.63
C LEU A 156 22.70 -1.31 9.53
N ALA A 157 22.32 -0.40 10.42
CA ALA A 157 22.89 0.95 10.41
C ALA A 157 24.26 1.02 11.07
N SER A 158 24.59 0.11 11.98
CA SER A 158 25.92 0.03 12.61
C SER A 158 26.98 -0.65 11.73
N GLN A 159 26.55 -1.22 10.60
CA GLN A 159 27.44 -1.89 9.63
C GLN A 159 27.83 -0.99 8.44
N ARG A 160 27.36 0.25 8.41
CA ARG A 160 27.67 1.26 7.38
C ARG A 160 28.52 2.36 7.93
#